data_8a3c614207eb46918238c85ac499203a
#
_entry.id   8a3c614207eb46918238c85ac499203a
#
_cell.length_a   1.000
_cell.length_b   1.000
_cell.length_c   1.000
_cell.angle_alpha   90.00
_cell.angle_beta   90.00
_cell.angle_gamma   90.00
#
_symmetry.space_group_name_H-M   'P 1'
#
loop_
_entity.id
_entity.type
_entity.pdbx_description
1 polymer ?
#
loop_
_entity_poly.entity_id
_entity_poly.type
_entity_poly.pdbx_seq_one_letter_code
_entity_poly.pdbx_strand_id
1 'polypeptide(L)'
;MKSQSGSALIFSSLLALSATALAACQPDVGVGADPETAVKGNATPAASPAKADPEGTVVDLKEDITDLAAVDNSLAVRTKDQLLIGSQNEFAGHKATALDISAECGDLSSSSSGFVLACPEKVLLIDPSSPDSPEEVRMEEETPVTAATQLSSGEIFATSADSSTVGIYKDGKREGDIEVEAGSDQLLAVPNSTGDDGVVRIHREDSTIQNVDWTNDRAGGRLRVGQGVGSIAVGDNGVVLASDTEGRRLAIYTSDDVVRLHQYGNVNGTPWGVAWDKEHNLAWVSATDTNKAHA
;
A
#
# COMPACT_ATOMS: atom_id res chain seq x y z
N MET A 1 63.92 73.34 -23.70
CA MET A 1 63.88 73.61 -25.18
C MET A 1 62.85 72.62 -25.79
N LYS A 2 61.85 73.19 -26.50
CA LYS A 2 60.97 72.61 -27.50
C LYS A 2 60.07 71.41 -26.99
N SER A 3 58.81 71.57 -26.64
CA SER A 3 57.68 71.86 -27.49
C SER A 3 57.45 70.77 -28.58
N GLN A 4 56.44 69.97 -28.44
CA GLN A 4 55.40 69.90 -29.44
C GLN A 4 54.21 69.05 -28.96
N SER A 5 53.12 69.68 -29.07
CA SER A 5 51.75 69.29 -29.08
C SER A 5 51.41 68.22 -30.09
N GLY A 6 50.46 67.40 -29.79
CA GLY A 6 49.85 66.40 -30.69
C GLY A 6 48.50 65.98 -30.23
N SER A 7 47.54 66.42 -30.93
CA SER A 7 46.08 66.37 -30.76
C SER A 7 45.46 65.01 -30.36
N ALA A 8 44.47 65.15 -29.53
CA ALA A 8 43.47 64.11 -29.19
C ALA A 8 42.65 63.67 -30.40
N LEU A 9 42.44 62.36 -30.50
CA LEU A 9 41.30 61.80 -31.26
C LEU A 9 40.56 60.90 -30.28
N ILE A 10 39.37 61.36 -29.95
CA ILE A 10 38.41 60.64 -29.17
C ILE A 10 37.76 59.60 -30.11
N PHE A 11 38.01 58.30 -29.86
CA PHE A 11 37.20 57.21 -30.40
C PHE A 11 36.26 56.72 -29.30
N SER A 12 35.02 57.14 -29.39
CA SER A 12 33.93 56.58 -28.60
C SER A 12 33.62 55.18 -29.14
N SER A 13 34.13 54.16 -28.48
CA SER A 13 33.66 52.76 -28.72
C SER A 13 32.48 52.49 -27.79
N LEU A 14 31.29 52.45 -28.36
CA LEU A 14 30.11 51.85 -27.70
C LEU A 14 30.40 50.38 -27.47
N LEU A 15 30.69 49.99 -26.22
CA LEU A 15 30.57 48.60 -25.81
C LEU A 15 29.07 48.30 -25.59
N ALA A 16 28.49 47.62 -26.58
CA ALA A 16 27.21 46.96 -26.39
C ALA A 16 27.42 45.79 -25.41
N LEU A 17 27.02 45.94 -24.15
CA LEU A 17 26.86 44.84 -23.23
C LEU A 17 25.66 44.02 -23.69
N SER A 18 25.92 42.92 -24.43
CA SER A 18 24.96 41.85 -24.63
C SER A 18 24.84 41.10 -23.29
N ALA A 19 23.80 41.48 -22.51
CA ALA A 19 23.33 40.69 -21.40
C ALA A 19 22.69 39.42 -21.98
N THR A 20 23.46 38.35 -22.12
CA THR A 20 22.89 36.99 -22.27
C THR A 20 22.21 36.69 -20.95
N ALA A 21 20.88 36.79 -20.96
CA ALA A 21 20.04 36.22 -19.93
C ALA A 21 20.26 34.69 -19.97
N LEU A 22 21.08 34.18 -19.07
CA LEU A 22 20.99 32.80 -18.65
C LEU A 22 19.61 32.62 -18.03
N ALA A 23 18.66 32.13 -18.83
CA ALA A 23 17.46 31.54 -18.30
C ALA A 23 17.95 30.30 -17.51
N ALA A 24 18.23 30.50 -16.23
CA ALA A 24 18.28 29.42 -15.29
C ALA A 24 16.90 28.75 -15.38
N CYS A 25 16.86 27.47 -15.77
CA CYS A 25 15.72 26.62 -15.48
C CYS A 25 15.62 26.56 -13.96
N GLN A 26 14.93 27.54 -13.39
CA GLN A 26 14.33 27.33 -12.08
C GLN A 26 13.30 26.22 -12.32
N PRO A 27 13.37 25.10 -11.57
CA PRO A 27 12.23 24.25 -11.48
C PRO A 27 11.10 25.16 -10.98
N ASP A 28 10.04 25.26 -11.78
CA ASP A 28 8.81 25.92 -11.38
C ASP A 28 8.41 25.32 -10.04
N VAL A 29 8.67 26.05 -8.97
CA VAL A 29 8.09 25.77 -7.67
C VAL A 29 6.66 26.22 -7.82
N GLY A 30 5.82 25.27 -8.24
CA GLY A 30 4.51 25.42 -8.84
C GLY A 30 3.62 26.41 -8.11
N VAL A 31 3.29 27.39 -8.86
CA VAL A 31 2.08 28.15 -8.65
C VAL A 31 0.92 27.24 -9.08
N GLY A 32 0.27 26.62 -8.07
CA GLY A 32 -0.92 25.82 -8.27
C GLY A 32 -0.66 24.45 -8.89
N ALA A 33 -0.42 23.45 -8.04
CA ALA A 33 -0.69 22.08 -8.47
C ALA A 33 -2.13 22.07 -9.03
N ASP A 34 -2.28 21.55 -10.25
CA ASP A 34 -3.59 21.32 -10.85
C ASP A 34 -4.43 20.60 -9.79
N PRO A 35 -5.63 21.10 -9.44
CA PRO A 35 -6.49 20.45 -8.44
C PRO A 35 -6.70 18.95 -8.71
N GLU A 36 -6.63 18.54 -9.98
CA GLU A 36 -6.74 17.13 -10.38
C GLU A 36 -5.49 16.29 -10.03
N THR A 37 -4.34 16.92 -9.77
CA THR A 37 -3.10 16.22 -9.39
C THR A 37 -2.76 16.34 -7.91
N ALA A 38 -3.54 17.08 -7.14
CA ALA A 38 -3.34 17.24 -5.71
C ALA A 38 -3.59 15.91 -4.97
N VAL A 39 -2.78 15.62 -3.95
CA VAL A 39 -3.08 14.52 -3.03
C VAL A 39 -4.32 14.90 -2.24
N LYS A 40 -5.32 14.03 -2.24
CA LYS A 40 -6.52 14.18 -1.43
C LYS A 40 -6.38 13.47 -0.08
N GLY A 41 -5.53 12.41 -0.06
CA GLY A 41 -5.26 11.63 1.15
C GLY A 41 -6.47 10.89 1.69
N ASN A 42 -6.24 10.05 2.69
CA ASN A 42 -7.28 9.36 3.49
C ASN A 42 -8.46 8.83 2.66
N ALA A 43 -8.15 8.22 1.50
CA ALA A 43 -9.16 7.66 0.62
C ALA A 43 -10.03 6.63 1.36
N THR A 44 -11.32 6.64 1.05
CA THR A 44 -12.31 5.69 1.57
C THR A 44 -13.09 5.07 0.42
N PRO A 45 -13.63 3.84 0.58
CA PRO A 45 -14.46 3.25 -0.44
C PRO A 45 -15.74 4.08 -0.65
N ALA A 46 -16.09 4.32 -1.89
CA ALA A 46 -17.37 4.94 -2.20
C ALA A 46 -18.52 3.97 -1.88
N ALA A 47 -19.67 4.51 -1.47
CA ALA A 47 -20.85 3.70 -1.24
C ALA A 47 -21.32 3.03 -2.54
N SER A 48 -21.57 1.73 -2.49
CA SER A 48 -22.10 0.98 -3.63
C SER A 48 -23.57 1.32 -3.88
N PRO A 49 -24.02 1.38 -5.14
CA PRO A 49 -25.44 1.56 -5.46
C PRO A 49 -26.23 0.33 -5.02
N ALA A 50 -27.55 0.45 -4.98
CA ALA A 50 -28.45 -0.66 -4.70
C ALA A 50 -28.18 -1.85 -5.67
N LYS A 51 -28.26 -3.07 -5.14
CA LYS A 51 -27.96 -4.31 -5.85
C LYS A 51 -28.62 -4.39 -7.23
N ALA A 52 -27.80 -4.67 -8.26
CA ALA A 52 -28.24 -5.41 -9.44
C ALA A 52 -28.12 -6.91 -9.16
N ASP A 53 -28.77 -7.76 -9.98
CA ASP A 53 -28.55 -9.20 -9.92
C ASP A 53 -27.11 -9.51 -10.33
N PRO A 54 -26.23 -9.91 -9.40
CA PRO A 54 -24.85 -10.20 -9.74
C PRO A 54 -24.74 -11.55 -10.47
N GLU A 55 -23.74 -11.66 -11.33
CA GLU A 55 -23.34 -12.97 -11.86
C GLU A 55 -22.66 -13.81 -10.76
N GLY A 56 -22.84 -15.12 -10.80
CA GLY A 56 -22.20 -16.08 -9.89
C GLY A 56 -22.99 -16.39 -8.63
N THR A 57 -22.33 -16.93 -7.63
CA THR A 57 -22.94 -17.31 -6.36
C THR A 57 -22.88 -16.18 -5.36
N VAL A 58 -24.02 -15.76 -4.86
CA VAL A 58 -24.14 -14.76 -3.80
C VAL A 58 -24.22 -15.46 -2.46
N VAL A 59 -23.31 -15.10 -1.56
CA VAL A 59 -23.37 -15.53 -0.16
C VAL A 59 -23.82 -14.32 0.67
N ASP A 60 -24.97 -14.43 1.30
CA ASP A 60 -25.51 -13.37 2.16
C ASP A 60 -24.90 -13.50 3.56
N LEU A 61 -23.98 -12.59 3.87
CA LEU A 61 -23.45 -12.41 5.22
C LEU A 61 -24.31 -11.37 5.92
N LYS A 62 -24.69 -11.65 7.17
CA LYS A 62 -25.61 -10.78 7.93
C LYS A 62 -24.99 -9.47 8.38
N GLU A 63 -23.67 -9.40 8.33
CA GLU A 63 -22.88 -8.28 8.80
C GLU A 63 -22.08 -7.63 7.66
N ASP A 64 -21.72 -6.37 7.85
CA ASP A 64 -20.88 -5.66 6.89
C ASP A 64 -19.47 -6.23 6.88
N ILE A 65 -18.96 -6.50 5.68
CA ILE A 65 -17.58 -6.94 5.48
C ILE A 65 -16.67 -5.72 5.61
N THR A 66 -15.70 -5.81 6.50
CA THR A 66 -14.70 -4.76 6.71
C THR A 66 -13.38 -5.07 6.02
N ASP A 67 -13.06 -6.36 5.85
CA ASP A 67 -11.85 -6.80 5.17
C ASP A 67 -12.01 -8.21 4.58
N LEU A 68 -11.16 -8.54 3.59
CA LEU A 68 -11.17 -9.83 2.89
C LEU A 68 -9.75 -10.20 2.46
N ALA A 69 -9.32 -11.39 2.85
CA ALA A 69 -8.06 -11.97 2.39
C ALA A 69 -8.28 -13.37 1.82
N ALA A 70 -7.38 -13.80 0.95
CA ALA A 70 -7.39 -15.13 0.35
C ALA A 70 -5.99 -15.77 0.43
N VAL A 71 -5.96 -17.06 0.74
CA VAL A 71 -4.76 -17.91 0.71
C VAL A 71 -5.17 -19.24 0.09
N ASP A 72 -4.57 -19.59 -1.05
CA ASP A 72 -4.94 -20.77 -1.83
C ASP A 72 -6.45 -20.85 -2.09
N ASN A 73 -7.12 -21.88 -1.56
CA ASN A 73 -8.57 -22.10 -1.68
C ASN A 73 -9.38 -21.59 -0.47
N SER A 74 -8.72 -20.92 0.46
CA SER A 74 -9.34 -20.41 1.69
C SER A 74 -9.53 -18.91 1.62
N LEU A 75 -10.67 -18.46 2.14
CA LEU A 75 -11.02 -17.06 2.32
C LEU A 75 -11.08 -16.75 3.80
N ALA A 76 -10.63 -15.58 4.19
CA ALA A 76 -10.89 -14.99 5.49
C ALA A 76 -11.68 -13.71 5.29
N VAL A 77 -12.87 -13.64 5.86
CA VAL A 77 -13.79 -12.50 5.76
C VAL A 77 -13.92 -11.89 7.15
N ARG A 78 -13.46 -10.67 7.30
CA ARG A 78 -13.57 -9.93 8.54
C ARG A 78 -14.87 -9.13 8.55
N THR A 79 -15.61 -9.25 9.64
CA THR A 79 -16.68 -8.33 10.04
C THR A 79 -16.20 -7.48 11.21
N LYS A 80 -17.11 -6.79 11.88
CA LYS A 80 -16.75 -5.93 13.01
C LYS A 80 -16.09 -6.69 14.17
N ASP A 81 -16.64 -7.83 14.53
CA ASP A 81 -16.25 -8.60 15.71
C ASP A 81 -16.07 -10.11 15.45
N GLN A 82 -16.09 -10.51 14.18
CA GLN A 82 -15.83 -11.88 13.76
C GLN A 82 -14.87 -11.95 12.57
N LEU A 83 -14.11 -13.02 12.52
CA LEU A 83 -13.36 -13.47 11.36
C LEU A 83 -13.93 -14.81 10.91
N LEU A 84 -14.52 -14.84 9.72
CA LEU A 84 -15.06 -16.05 9.10
C LEU A 84 -14.02 -16.64 8.18
N ILE A 85 -13.69 -17.93 8.32
CA ILE A 85 -12.65 -18.59 7.55
C ILE A 85 -13.18 -19.87 6.94
N GLY A 86 -12.91 -20.08 5.66
CA GLY A 86 -13.32 -21.29 4.95
C GLY A 86 -13.11 -21.21 3.45
N SER A 87 -13.38 -22.31 2.78
CA SER A 87 -13.43 -22.38 1.33
C SER A 87 -14.69 -21.70 0.78
N GLN A 88 -14.70 -21.40 -0.50
CA GLN A 88 -15.89 -20.88 -1.19
C GLN A 88 -17.13 -21.77 -0.98
N ASN A 89 -16.96 -23.08 -0.96
CA ASN A 89 -18.05 -24.02 -0.73
C ASN A 89 -18.57 -23.97 0.72
N GLU A 90 -17.70 -23.75 1.68
CA GLU A 90 -18.09 -23.61 3.09
C GLU A 90 -18.83 -22.31 3.31
N PHE A 91 -18.41 -21.21 2.69
CA PHE A 91 -19.17 -19.96 2.70
C PHE A 91 -20.56 -20.14 2.06
N ALA A 92 -20.63 -20.74 0.87
CA ALA A 92 -21.91 -21.02 0.20
C ALA A 92 -22.82 -21.93 1.02
N GLY A 93 -22.25 -22.86 1.78
CA GLY A 93 -22.97 -23.76 2.68
C GLY A 93 -23.23 -23.23 4.08
N HIS A 94 -22.84 -22.01 4.40
CA HIS A 94 -22.85 -21.40 5.75
C HIS A 94 -22.12 -22.27 6.80
N LYS A 95 -20.96 -22.80 6.41
CA LYS A 95 -20.12 -23.69 7.23
C LYS A 95 -18.72 -23.11 7.50
N ALA A 96 -18.46 -21.88 7.09
CA ALA A 96 -17.21 -21.21 7.42
C ALA A 96 -17.03 -21.16 8.94
N THR A 97 -15.81 -21.39 9.41
CA THR A 97 -15.46 -21.30 10.82
C THR A 97 -15.52 -19.84 11.25
N ALA A 98 -16.22 -19.55 12.33
CA ALA A 98 -16.29 -18.22 12.91
C ALA A 98 -15.36 -18.13 14.13
N LEU A 99 -14.47 -17.16 14.11
CA LEU A 99 -13.60 -16.80 15.22
C LEU A 99 -14.01 -15.44 15.75
N ASP A 100 -14.32 -15.35 17.04
CA ASP A 100 -14.61 -14.07 17.69
C ASP A 100 -13.33 -13.28 17.83
N ILE A 101 -13.34 -12.02 17.39
CA ILE A 101 -12.20 -11.09 17.44
C ILE A 101 -12.62 -9.79 18.12
N SER A 102 -11.63 -9.01 18.57
CA SER A 102 -11.92 -7.64 19.01
C SER A 102 -12.30 -6.75 17.83
N ALA A 103 -13.31 -5.91 18.02
CA ALA A 103 -13.67 -4.87 17.06
C ALA A 103 -12.55 -3.83 16.82
N GLU A 104 -11.56 -3.79 17.72
CA GLU A 104 -10.37 -2.92 17.63
C GLU A 104 -9.24 -3.55 16.80
N CYS A 105 -9.35 -4.82 16.37
CA CYS A 105 -8.38 -5.40 15.45
C CYS A 105 -8.34 -4.61 14.14
N GLY A 106 -7.16 -4.49 13.56
CA GLY A 106 -6.87 -3.71 12.35
C GLY A 106 -6.92 -4.54 11.06
N ASP A 107 -5.93 -4.34 10.21
CA ASP A 107 -5.80 -4.93 8.88
C ASP A 107 -5.68 -6.46 8.92
N LEU A 108 -6.28 -7.11 7.92
CA LEU A 108 -6.19 -8.53 7.68
C LEU A 108 -5.31 -8.77 6.44
N SER A 109 -4.17 -9.38 6.63
CA SER A 109 -3.26 -9.71 5.53
C SER A 109 -3.15 -11.21 5.30
N SER A 110 -2.62 -11.59 4.14
CA SER A 110 -2.24 -12.96 3.82
C SER A 110 -0.73 -13.15 3.91
N SER A 111 -0.31 -14.34 4.27
CA SER A 111 1.09 -14.79 4.23
C SER A 111 1.19 -16.14 3.52
N SER A 112 2.40 -16.63 3.31
CA SER A 112 2.61 -17.97 2.73
C SER A 112 2.10 -19.11 3.62
N SER A 113 1.86 -18.86 4.92
CA SER A 113 1.42 -19.85 5.90
C SER A 113 -0.05 -19.70 6.31
N GLY A 114 -0.74 -18.64 5.90
CA GLY A 114 -2.11 -18.41 6.27
C GLY A 114 -2.48 -16.93 6.35
N PHE A 115 -3.39 -16.60 7.26
CA PHE A 115 -3.85 -15.24 7.47
C PHE A 115 -3.17 -14.61 8.68
N VAL A 116 -2.98 -13.31 8.62
CA VAL A 116 -2.39 -12.51 9.69
C VAL A 116 -3.37 -11.39 10.04
N LEU A 117 -3.87 -11.38 11.26
CA LEU A 117 -4.76 -10.34 11.76
C LEU A 117 -4.06 -9.50 12.82
N ALA A 118 -3.91 -8.21 12.55
CA ALA A 118 -3.37 -7.26 13.50
C ALA A 118 -4.41 -6.93 14.58
N CYS A 119 -4.04 -7.05 15.84
CA CYS A 119 -4.88 -6.61 16.97
C CYS A 119 -4.03 -5.78 17.95
N PRO A 120 -4.62 -4.92 18.78
CA PRO A 120 -3.89 -3.88 19.52
C PRO A 120 -2.64 -4.33 20.30
N GLU A 121 -2.70 -5.51 20.92
CA GLU A 121 -1.61 -6.04 21.75
C GLU A 121 -1.03 -7.37 21.22
N LYS A 122 -1.55 -7.86 20.11
CA LYS A 122 -1.16 -9.15 19.54
C LYS A 122 -1.42 -9.23 18.03
N VAL A 123 -0.72 -10.13 17.39
CA VAL A 123 -1.01 -10.59 16.04
C VAL A 123 -1.56 -12.01 16.13
N LEU A 124 -2.64 -12.28 15.40
CA LEU A 124 -3.17 -13.63 15.22
C LEU A 124 -2.62 -14.21 13.92
N LEU A 125 -1.95 -15.35 14.01
CA LEU A 125 -1.54 -16.16 12.86
C LEU A 125 -2.54 -17.31 12.72
N ILE A 126 -3.23 -17.36 11.59
CA ILE A 126 -4.34 -18.29 11.37
C ILE A 126 -3.99 -19.25 10.24
N ASP A 127 -3.77 -20.51 10.58
CA ASP A 127 -3.63 -21.60 9.60
C ASP A 127 -5.04 -21.94 9.04
N PRO A 128 -5.26 -21.83 7.70
CA PRO A 128 -6.54 -22.18 7.10
C PRO A 128 -6.97 -23.63 7.34
N SER A 129 -6.04 -24.52 7.65
CA SER A 129 -6.35 -25.94 7.96
C SER A 129 -6.85 -26.16 9.39
N SER A 130 -6.62 -25.21 10.29
CA SER A 130 -7.03 -25.24 11.71
C SER A 130 -7.48 -23.84 12.20
N PRO A 131 -8.48 -23.26 11.54
CA PRO A 131 -8.85 -21.86 11.73
C PRO A 131 -9.42 -21.52 13.12
N ASP A 132 -9.86 -22.52 13.89
CA ASP A 132 -10.38 -22.38 15.23
C ASP A 132 -9.30 -22.29 16.32
N SER A 133 -8.03 -22.42 15.95
CA SER A 133 -6.90 -22.46 16.87
C SER A 133 -5.75 -21.52 16.42
N PRO A 134 -6.00 -20.22 16.33
CA PRO A 134 -4.97 -19.27 15.91
C PRO A 134 -3.80 -19.23 16.90
N GLU A 135 -2.60 -19.07 16.36
CA GLU A 135 -1.45 -18.71 17.18
C GLU A 135 -1.52 -17.22 17.56
N GLU A 136 -1.38 -16.94 18.84
CA GLU A 136 -1.35 -15.57 19.35
C GLU A 136 0.10 -15.14 19.62
N VAL A 137 0.57 -14.15 18.91
CA VAL A 137 1.90 -13.56 19.14
C VAL A 137 1.73 -12.19 19.78
N ARG A 138 2.19 -12.04 21.02
CA ARG A 138 2.13 -10.78 21.74
C ARG A 138 3.05 -9.75 21.11
N MET A 139 2.54 -8.52 20.96
CA MET A 139 3.30 -7.38 20.46
C MET A 139 3.70 -6.45 21.60
N GLU A 140 4.91 -5.92 21.52
CA GLU A 140 5.48 -4.97 22.50
C GLU A 140 5.65 -3.59 21.84
N GLU A 141 4.55 -3.08 21.22
CA GLU A 141 4.53 -1.79 20.56
C GLU A 141 4.01 -0.68 21.50
N GLU A 142 4.51 0.54 21.31
CA GLU A 142 4.07 1.71 22.08
C GLU A 142 2.66 2.15 21.70
N THR A 143 2.26 1.89 20.46
CA THR A 143 0.93 2.20 19.92
C THR A 143 0.17 0.90 19.61
N PRO A 144 -1.16 0.89 19.70
CA PRO A 144 -1.95 -0.29 19.32
C PRO A 144 -1.65 -0.73 17.89
N VAL A 145 -1.33 -2.01 17.69
CA VAL A 145 -1.05 -2.58 16.37
C VAL A 145 -2.30 -2.60 15.52
N THR A 146 -2.23 -2.01 14.33
CA THR A 146 -3.35 -1.97 13.37
C THR A 146 -3.01 -2.57 12.00
N ALA A 147 -1.72 -2.83 11.72
CA ALA A 147 -1.28 -3.50 10.51
C ALA A 147 -0.13 -4.46 10.82
N ALA A 148 -0.18 -5.67 10.27
CA ALA A 148 0.86 -6.68 10.44
C ALA A 148 0.94 -7.60 9.23
N THR A 149 2.11 -8.21 9.04
CA THR A 149 2.32 -9.27 8.04
C THR A 149 3.37 -10.26 8.54
N GLN A 150 3.40 -11.45 7.95
CA GLN A 150 4.40 -12.47 8.24
C GLN A 150 5.12 -12.90 6.97
N LEU A 151 6.44 -12.96 7.01
CA LEU A 151 7.27 -13.48 5.93
C LEU A 151 7.28 -15.01 5.91
N SER A 152 7.65 -15.57 4.77
CA SER A 152 7.82 -17.03 4.63
C SER A 152 8.93 -17.60 5.53
N SER A 153 9.89 -16.79 5.94
CA SER A 153 10.96 -17.11 6.89
C SER A 153 10.53 -17.02 8.37
N GLY A 154 9.31 -16.56 8.63
CA GLY A 154 8.68 -16.54 9.96
C GLY A 154 8.76 -15.23 10.71
N GLU A 155 9.47 -14.22 10.21
CA GLU A 155 9.46 -12.88 10.80
C GLU A 155 8.07 -12.24 10.67
N ILE A 156 7.62 -11.59 11.75
CA ILE A 156 6.39 -10.81 11.79
C ILE A 156 6.75 -9.34 11.86
N PHE A 157 6.14 -8.56 11.00
CA PHE A 157 6.24 -7.10 10.99
C PHE A 157 4.92 -6.53 11.51
N ALA A 158 5.00 -5.63 12.49
CA ALA A 158 3.84 -5.04 13.13
C ALA A 158 4.01 -3.53 13.29
N THR A 159 2.93 -2.78 13.07
CA THR A 159 2.94 -1.32 13.11
C THR A 159 1.52 -0.77 13.29
N SER A 160 1.38 0.54 13.27
CA SER A 160 0.07 1.21 13.27
C SER A 160 0.04 2.43 12.34
N ALA A 161 -1.17 2.91 12.05
CA ALA A 161 -1.36 4.15 11.30
C ALA A 161 -0.81 5.38 12.05
N ASP A 162 -0.67 5.30 13.37
CA ASP A 162 -0.19 6.38 14.23
C ASP A 162 1.29 6.22 14.65
N SER A 163 1.98 5.17 14.14
CA SER A 163 3.38 4.89 14.49
C SER A 163 4.32 5.13 13.31
N SER A 164 5.42 5.84 13.55
CA SER A 164 6.53 5.95 12.61
C SER A 164 7.56 4.82 12.75
N THR A 165 7.18 3.70 13.38
CA THR A 165 8.04 2.55 13.62
C THR A 165 7.35 1.27 13.14
N VAL A 166 8.11 0.40 12.49
CA VAL A 166 7.71 -0.97 12.14
C VAL A 166 8.53 -1.92 13.00
N GLY A 167 7.88 -2.59 13.95
CA GLY A 167 8.52 -3.59 14.82
C GLY A 167 8.73 -4.91 14.08
N ILE A 168 9.84 -5.59 14.37
CA ILE A 168 10.22 -6.89 13.81
C ILE A 168 10.24 -7.92 14.94
N TYR A 169 9.51 -9.02 14.74
CA TYR A 169 9.37 -10.11 15.70
C TYR A 169 9.74 -11.44 15.05
N LYS A 170 10.38 -12.30 15.83
CA LYS A 170 10.65 -13.69 15.48
C LYS A 170 10.55 -14.58 16.72
N ASP A 171 9.97 -15.76 16.59
CA ASP A 171 9.79 -16.70 17.68
C ASP A 171 9.16 -16.06 18.94
N GLY A 172 8.18 -15.15 18.72
CA GLY A 172 7.46 -14.45 19.78
C GLY A 172 8.27 -13.37 20.51
N LYS A 173 9.42 -12.95 19.98
CA LYS A 173 10.28 -11.90 20.58
C LYS A 173 10.49 -10.77 19.60
N ARG A 174 10.54 -9.55 20.14
CA ARG A 174 10.96 -8.37 19.39
C ARG A 174 12.46 -8.46 19.12
N GLU A 175 12.86 -8.45 17.84
CA GLU A 175 14.26 -8.50 17.41
C GLU A 175 14.81 -7.12 17.02
N GLY A 176 13.93 -6.22 16.58
CA GLY A 176 14.31 -4.87 16.15
C GLY A 176 13.13 -4.04 15.73
N ASP A 177 13.43 -2.88 15.16
CA ASP A 177 12.47 -1.95 14.60
C ASP A 177 13.10 -1.11 13.49
N ILE A 178 12.27 -0.65 12.58
CA ILE A 178 12.66 0.23 11.48
C ILE A 178 11.86 1.51 11.58
N GLU A 179 12.58 2.64 11.63
CA GLU A 179 11.94 3.95 11.54
C GLU A 179 11.48 4.23 10.11
N VAL A 180 10.25 4.69 9.96
CA VAL A 180 9.63 5.09 8.71
C VAL A 180 9.07 6.52 8.83
N GLU A 181 8.84 7.21 7.70
CA GLU A 181 8.51 8.64 7.74
C GLU A 181 7.10 8.95 8.27
N ALA A 182 6.21 7.97 8.27
CA ALA A 182 4.82 8.13 8.69
C ALA A 182 4.23 6.79 9.10
N GLY A 183 3.02 6.78 9.66
CA GLY A 183 2.29 5.57 10.00
C GLY A 183 2.01 4.65 8.82
N SER A 184 1.49 3.46 9.10
CA SER A 184 1.18 2.46 8.08
C SER A 184 -0.25 1.98 8.23
N ASP A 185 -1.04 2.12 7.17
CA ASP A 185 -2.43 1.66 7.12
C ASP A 185 -2.57 0.20 6.71
N GLN A 186 -1.65 -0.30 5.88
CA GLN A 186 -1.50 -1.71 5.52
C GLN A 186 -0.03 -2.07 5.41
N LEU A 187 0.27 -3.34 5.69
CA LEU A 187 1.60 -3.92 5.63
C LEU A 187 1.51 -5.32 5.04
N LEU A 188 2.24 -5.59 3.94
CA LEU A 188 2.19 -6.87 3.24
C LEU A 188 3.58 -7.45 3.02
N ALA A 189 3.70 -8.76 3.17
CA ALA A 189 4.85 -9.52 2.69
C ALA A 189 4.79 -9.65 1.17
N VAL A 190 5.90 -9.41 0.51
CA VAL A 190 6.04 -9.51 -0.95
C VAL A 190 6.92 -10.70 -1.27
N PRO A 191 6.36 -11.80 -1.79
CA PRO A 191 7.14 -12.98 -2.14
C PRO A 191 8.23 -12.65 -3.16
N ASN A 192 9.47 -13.03 -2.86
CA ASN A 192 10.61 -12.84 -3.73
C ASN A 192 11.16 -14.19 -4.20
N SER A 193 11.31 -14.37 -5.51
CA SER A 193 11.81 -15.62 -6.10
C SER A 193 13.32 -15.83 -5.95
N THR A 194 14.07 -14.80 -5.58
CA THR A 194 15.55 -14.80 -5.60
C THR A 194 16.21 -14.52 -4.25
N GLY A 195 15.44 -14.33 -3.20
CA GLY A 195 15.97 -13.96 -1.89
C GLY A 195 14.90 -13.97 -0.81
N ASP A 196 15.14 -13.21 0.23
CA ASP A 196 14.17 -13.02 1.31
C ASP A 196 12.95 -12.26 0.81
N ASP A 197 11.77 -12.56 1.38
CA ASP A 197 10.56 -11.81 1.08
C ASP A 197 10.76 -10.33 1.40
N GLY A 198 10.20 -9.47 0.54
CA GLY A 198 10.12 -8.05 0.78
C GLY A 198 8.99 -7.70 1.75
N VAL A 199 9.00 -6.47 2.23
CA VAL A 199 7.90 -5.88 2.99
C VAL A 199 7.50 -4.57 2.33
N VAL A 200 6.21 -4.39 2.09
CA VAL A 200 5.65 -3.16 1.53
C VAL A 200 4.56 -2.62 2.43
N ARG A 201 4.49 -1.31 2.55
CA ARG A 201 3.49 -0.61 3.34
C ARG A 201 2.85 0.54 2.56
N ILE A 202 1.66 0.96 2.96
CA ILE A 202 1.03 2.20 2.49
C ILE A 202 0.72 3.13 3.65
N HIS A 203 0.68 4.42 3.33
CA HIS A 203 0.17 5.47 4.20
C HIS A 203 -0.88 6.28 3.42
N ARG A 204 -2.14 6.23 3.87
CA ARG A 204 -3.28 6.80 3.13
C ARG A 204 -3.31 8.31 3.19
N GLU A 205 -2.88 8.92 4.30
CA GLU A 205 -2.93 10.38 4.46
C GLU A 205 -2.15 11.12 3.37
N ASP A 206 -0.97 10.65 3.02
CA ASP A 206 -0.13 11.25 2.00
C ASP A 206 -0.09 10.47 0.67
N SER A 207 -0.89 9.40 0.58
CA SER A 207 -1.02 8.56 -0.61
C SER A 207 0.30 7.98 -1.09
N THR A 208 1.02 7.31 -0.20
CA THR A 208 2.32 6.71 -0.52
C THR A 208 2.36 5.21 -0.35
N ILE A 209 3.26 4.58 -1.10
CA ILE A 209 3.70 3.20 -0.96
C ILE A 209 5.20 3.20 -0.71
N GLN A 210 5.67 2.34 0.18
CA GLN A 210 7.08 2.23 0.55
C GLN A 210 7.46 0.78 0.80
N ASN A 211 8.64 0.35 0.30
CA ASN A 211 9.23 -0.89 0.78
C ASN A 211 9.99 -0.65 2.08
N VAL A 212 9.98 -1.62 2.97
CA VAL A 212 10.80 -1.67 4.16
C VAL A 212 12.04 -2.52 3.84
N ASP A 213 13.21 -1.90 3.80
CA ASP A 213 14.49 -2.56 3.49
C ASP A 213 15.05 -3.19 4.79
N TRP A 214 14.32 -4.17 5.30
CA TRP A 214 14.53 -4.77 6.60
C TRP A 214 15.86 -5.53 6.72
N THR A 215 16.35 -6.09 5.61
CA THR A 215 17.67 -6.76 5.58
C THR A 215 18.85 -5.78 5.76
N ASN A 216 18.63 -4.49 5.51
CA ASN A 216 19.60 -3.43 5.72
C ASN A 216 19.20 -2.47 6.85
N ASP A 217 18.21 -2.85 7.65
CA ASP A 217 17.79 -2.15 8.86
C ASP A 217 17.39 -0.67 8.62
N ARG A 218 16.60 -0.43 7.56
CA ARG A 218 16.21 0.94 7.15
C ARG A 218 14.89 1.00 6.38
N ALA A 219 14.27 2.17 6.38
CA ALA A 219 13.22 2.49 5.42
C ALA A 219 13.76 2.43 3.99
N GLY A 220 13.01 1.83 3.09
CA GLY A 220 13.34 1.72 1.68
C GLY A 220 12.78 2.87 0.84
N GLY A 221 12.71 2.64 -0.48
CA GLY A 221 12.17 3.62 -1.42
C GLY A 221 10.68 3.92 -1.17
N ARG A 222 10.30 5.19 -1.29
CA ARG A 222 8.93 5.67 -1.09
C ARG A 222 8.43 6.37 -2.34
N LEU A 223 7.25 5.99 -2.81
CA LEU A 223 6.63 6.54 -4.01
C LEU A 223 5.18 6.96 -3.73
N ARG A 224 4.71 7.94 -4.49
CA ARG A 224 3.31 8.34 -4.46
C ARG A 224 2.43 7.35 -5.24
N VAL A 225 1.27 7.01 -4.68
CA VAL A 225 0.22 6.26 -5.35
C VAL A 225 -0.90 7.23 -5.77
N GLY A 226 -0.65 7.97 -6.85
CA GLY A 226 -1.64 8.89 -7.40
C GLY A 226 -2.17 9.94 -6.41
N GLN A 227 -3.50 10.07 -6.33
CA GLN A 227 -4.18 11.10 -5.54
C GLN A 227 -4.66 10.61 -4.17
N GLY A 228 -4.94 9.31 -4.04
CA GLY A 228 -5.44 8.73 -2.79
C GLY A 228 -5.40 7.21 -2.83
N VAL A 229 -4.37 6.62 -2.20
CA VAL A 229 -4.25 5.16 -2.10
C VAL A 229 -5.37 4.58 -1.24
N GLY A 230 -6.03 3.55 -1.76
CA GLY A 230 -7.06 2.79 -1.05
C GLY A 230 -6.48 1.55 -0.36
N SER A 231 -6.24 0.50 -1.14
CA SER A 231 -5.68 -0.75 -0.64
C SER A 231 -4.59 -1.30 -1.55
N ILE A 232 -3.81 -2.24 -1.02
CA ILE A 232 -2.77 -2.95 -1.75
C ILE A 232 -2.99 -4.46 -1.70
N ALA A 233 -2.49 -5.16 -2.70
CA ALA A 233 -2.35 -6.61 -2.71
C ALA A 233 -1.03 -7.00 -3.36
N VAL A 234 -0.53 -8.18 -3.04
CA VAL A 234 0.69 -8.72 -3.62
C VAL A 234 0.37 -9.80 -4.64
N GLY A 235 1.20 -9.86 -5.67
CA GLY A 235 1.18 -10.90 -6.69
C GLY A 235 2.48 -11.70 -6.71
N ASP A 236 2.64 -12.53 -7.73
CA ASP A 236 3.87 -13.29 -7.91
C ASP A 236 5.05 -12.40 -8.31
N ASN A 237 6.27 -12.85 -8.00
CA ASN A 237 7.52 -12.24 -8.46
C ASN A 237 7.64 -10.74 -8.12
N GLY A 238 7.33 -10.38 -6.89
CA GLY A 238 7.48 -9.01 -6.41
C GLY A 238 6.41 -8.03 -6.89
N VAL A 239 5.36 -8.48 -7.59
CA VAL A 239 4.26 -7.62 -8.04
C VAL A 239 3.49 -7.08 -6.85
N VAL A 240 3.22 -5.78 -6.87
CA VAL A 240 2.35 -5.11 -5.90
C VAL A 240 1.32 -4.28 -6.64
N LEU A 241 0.05 -4.53 -6.34
CA LEU A 241 -1.08 -3.78 -6.85
C LEU A 241 -1.48 -2.72 -5.83
N ALA A 242 -1.82 -1.53 -6.28
CA ALA A 242 -2.36 -0.48 -5.41
C ALA A 242 -3.52 0.24 -6.09
N SER A 243 -4.64 0.37 -5.41
CA SER A 243 -5.75 1.19 -5.89
C SER A 243 -5.47 2.67 -5.62
N ASP A 244 -5.48 3.48 -6.67
CA ASP A 244 -5.55 4.94 -6.58
C ASP A 244 -7.04 5.33 -6.64
N THR A 245 -7.69 5.26 -5.50
CA THR A 245 -9.14 5.44 -5.34
C THR A 245 -9.60 6.78 -5.87
N GLU A 246 -8.90 7.84 -5.48
CA GLU A 246 -9.21 9.21 -5.88
C GLU A 246 -8.81 9.51 -7.32
N GLY A 247 -7.76 8.86 -7.82
CA GLY A 247 -7.30 9.00 -9.21
C GLY A 247 -7.99 8.05 -10.19
N ARG A 248 -8.88 7.15 -9.72
CA ARG A 248 -9.62 6.18 -10.53
C ARG A 248 -8.71 5.27 -11.37
N ARG A 249 -7.64 4.77 -10.74
CA ARG A 249 -6.64 3.95 -11.42
C ARG A 249 -6.20 2.78 -10.55
N LEU A 250 -5.72 1.75 -11.21
CA LEU A 250 -4.91 0.71 -10.61
C LEU A 250 -3.45 1.01 -10.91
N ALA A 251 -2.61 1.09 -9.90
CA ALA A 251 -1.17 1.19 -10.04
C ALA A 251 -0.54 -0.19 -9.87
N ILE A 252 0.40 -0.54 -10.75
CA ILE A 252 1.14 -1.80 -10.71
C ILE A 252 2.60 -1.48 -10.45
N TYR A 253 3.12 -2.01 -9.37
CA TYR A 253 4.51 -1.88 -8.92
C TYR A 253 5.20 -3.24 -8.92
N THR A 254 6.53 -3.22 -8.82
CA THR A 254 7.33 -4.33 -8.27
C THR A 254 8.11 -3.85 -7.07
N SER A 255 8.39 -4.75 -6.15
CA SER A 255 9.14 -4.50 -4.92
C SER A 255 10.08 -5.67 -4.62
N ASP A 256 11.03 -5.94 -5.55
CA ASP A 256 12.06 -6.98 -5.36
C ASP A 256 13.16 -6.50 -4.39
N ASP A 257 13.64 -5.27 -4.58
CA ASP A 257 14.67 -4.59 -3.77
C ASP A 257 14.25 -3.18 -3.36
N VAL A 258 13.54 -2.49 -4.26
CA VAL A 258 12.95 -1.17 -4.03
C VAL A 258 11.65 -1.09 -4.82
N VAL A 259 10.65 -0.40 -4.25
CA VAL A 259 9.39 -0.22 -4.94
C VAL A 259 9.55 0.59 -6.23
N ARG A 260 9.07 0.06 -7.36
CA ARG A 260 9.11 0.70 -8.69
C ARG A 260 7.74 0.66 -9.34
N LEU A 261 7.26 1.81 -9.77
CA LEU A 261 6.03 1.90 -10.57
C LEU A 261 6.30 1.43 -12.01
N HIS A 262 5.48 0.50 -12.50
CA HIS A 262 5.51 0.04 -13.88
C HIS A 262 4.47 0.72 -14.74
N GLN A 263 3.22 0.74 -14.29
CA GLN A 263 2.13 1.32 -15.07
C GLN A 263 0.92 1.67 -14.20
N TYR A 264 0.06 2.49 -14.80
CA TYR A 264 -1.31 2.71 -14.33
C TYR A 264 -2.31 2.13 -15.35
N GLY A 265 -3.35 1.46 -14.84
CA GLY A 265 -4.55 1.10 -15.57
C GLY A 265 -5.71 1.97 -15.15
N ASN A 266 -6.48 2.54 -16.09
CA ASN A 266 -7.69 3.27 -15.76
C ASN A 266 -8.79 2.32 -15.29
N VAL A 267 -9.49 2.68 -14.23
CA VAL A 267 -10.63 1.95 -13.67
C VAL A 267 -11.90 2.76 -13.91
N ASN A 268 -12.91 2.10 -14.49
CA ASN A 268 -14.21 2.76 -14.66
C ASN A 268 -14.99 2.68 -13.35
N GLY A 269 -14.80 3.67 -12.50
CA GLY A 269 -15.38 3.79 -11.18
C GLY A 269 -14.33 4.13 -10.12
N THR A 270 -14.69 3.98 -8.85
CA THR A 270 -13.84 4.27 -7.70
C THR A 270 -13.20 2.96 -7.20
N PRO A 271 -11.93 2.70 -7.56
CA PRO A 271 -11.26 1.45 -7.16
C PRO A 271 -11.02 1.41 -5.65
N TRP A 272 -11.18 0.22 -5.05
CA TRP A 272 -10.86 0.01 -3.65
C TRP A 272 -10.10 -1.29 -3.42
N GLY A 273 -10.79 -2.42 -3.31
CA GLY A 273 -10.15 -3.71 -3.11
C GLY A 273 -9.43 -4.17 -4.37
N VAL A 274 -8.23 -4.71 -4.21
CA VAL A 274 -7.40 -5.27 -5.27
C VAL A 274 -7.00 -6.70 -4.92
N ALA A 275 -6.85 -7.55 -5.93
CA ALA A 275 -6.40 -8.92 -5.76
C ALA A 275 -5.61 -9.39 -6.98
N TRP A 276 -4.69 -10.31 -6.75
CA TRP A 276 -3.94 -10.97 -7.80
C TRP A 276 -4.50 -12.37 -8.07
N ASP A 277 -4.85 -12.64 -9.32
CA ASP A 277 -5.22 -13.96 -9.79
C ASP A 277 -3.98 -14.61 -10.44
N LYS A 278 -3.37 -15.48 -9.67
CA LYS A 278 -2.15 -16.20 -10.08
C LYS A 278 -2.41 -17.14 -11.24
N GLU A 279 -3.56 -17.80 -11.28
CA GLU A 279 -3.88 -18.80 -12.30
C GLU A 279 -4.01 -18.16 -13.69
N HIS A 280 -4.63 -16.98 -13.76
CA HIS A 280 -4.86 -16.28 -15.03
C HIS A 280 -3.90 -15.11 -15.27
N ASN A 281 -3.00 -14.82 -14.32
CA ASN A 281 -2.08 -13.68 -14.37
C ASN A 281 -2.82 -12.36 -14.57
N LEU A 282 -3.86 -12.13 -13.77
CA LEU A 282 -4.73 -10.96 -13.84
C LEU A 282 -4.74 -10.19 -12.52
N ALA A 283 -4.84 -8.88 -12.64
CA ALA A 283 -5.11 -8.00 -11.51
C ALA A 283 -6.60 -7.68 -11.45
N TRP A 284 -7.27 -8.09 -10.39
CA TRP A 284 -8.66 -7.75 -10.12
C TRP A 284 -8.75 -6.48 -9.27
N VAL A 285 -9.72 -5.64 -9.59
CA VAL A 285 -10.01 -4.43 -8.83
C VAL A 285 -11.51 -4.24 -8.69
N SER A 286 -11.97 -3.99 -7.47
CA SER A 286 -13.36 -3.62 -7.19
C SER A 286 -13.56 -2.11 -7.41
N ALA A 287 -14.62 -1.73 -8.13
CA ALA A 287 -15.06 -0.35 -8.29
C ALA A 287 -16.35 -0.15 -7.48
N THR A 288 -16.22 0.43 -6.31
CA THR A 288 -17.29 0.45 -5.30
C THR A 288 -18.48 1.33 -5.71
N ASP A 289 -18.24 2.48 -6.33
CA ASP A 289 -19.30 3.39 -6.81
C ASP A 289 -20.14 2.83 -7.98
N THR A 290 -19.62 1.82 -8.69
CA THR A 290 -20.33 1.15 -9.80
C THR A 290 -20.76 -0.27 -9.44
N ASN A 291 -20.37 -0.77 -8.27
CA ASN A 291 -20.62 -2.15 -7.81
C ASN A 291 -20.13 -3.20 -8.81
N LYS A 292 -18.91 -3.02 -9.35
CA LYS A 292 -18.29 -3.89 -10.35
C LYS A 292 -16.90 -4.33 -9.92
N ALA A 293 -16.48 -5.49 -10.42
CA ALA A 293 -15.09 -5.91 -10.45
C ALA A 293 -14.58 -5.87 -11.90
N HIS A 294 -13.32 -5.48 -12.06
CA HIS A 294 -12.61 -5.40 -13.34
C HIS A 294 -11.32 -6.24 -13.25
N ALA A 295 -10.88 -6.81 -14.38
CA ALA A 295 -9.62 -7.52 -14.54
C ALA A 295 -8.88 -7.05 -15.79
#